data_76cf4b9269d68999986df59b52a90e5c
#
_entry.id   76cf4b9269d68999986df59b52a90e5c
#
_cell.length_a   1.000
_cell.length_b   1.000
_cell.length_c   1.000
_cell.angle_alpha   90.00
_cell.angle_beta   90.00
_cell.angle_gamma   90.00
#
_symmetry.space_group_name_H-M   'P 1'
#
loop_
_entity.id
_entity.type
_entity.pdbx_description
1 polymer ?
#
loop_
_entity_poly.entity_id
_entity_poly.type
_entity_poly.pdbx_seq_one_letter_code
_entity_poly.pdbx_strand_id
1 'polypeptide(L)'
;MLQTKNILLGKVKVYILVFITYHLLMINSFSENHLRTENFAVLTILDKVNSQSDIIEIEVGKEYKFKNLSINILKCNNSKFDDDPEVTAYMQVRDTVNKDDNKVFIFNDWTFASSPSIRPFDHPVYDIWLKKCYSYKNNIFLTKYHTQGDQKV
;
A
#
# COMPACT_ATOMS: atom_id res chain seq x y z
N MET A 1 -1.51 17.45 -71.08
CA MET A 1 -2.55 17.42 -70.04
C MET A 1 -2.22 16.37 -68.98
N LEU A 2 -1.12 16.55 -68.21
CA LEU A 2 -0.69 15.57 -67.21
C LEU A 2 0.35 16.23 -66.27
N GLN A 3 -0.07 17.17 -65.38
CA GLN A 3 0.85 17.71 -64.34
C GLN A 3 0.20 18.11 -63.01
N THR A 4 -1.01 17.68 -62.72
CA THR A 4 -1.66 18.08 -61.46
C THR A 4 -1.69 17.01 -60.35
N LYS A 5 -1.19 15.79 -60.60
CA LYS A 5 -1.27 14.68 -59.64
C LYS A 5 -0.17 14.64 -58.59
N ASN A 6 0.97 15.23 -58.81
CA ASN A 6 2.14 15.10 -57.89
C ASN A 6 2.15 16.09 -56.72
N ILE A 7 1.43 17.21 -56.81
CA ILE A 7 1.43 18.26 -55.77
C ILE A 7 0.52 17.85 -54.60
N LEU A 8 -0.57 17.11 -54.87
CA LEU A 8 -1.48 16.65 -53.86
C LEU A 8 -0.86 15.53 -53.01
N LEU A 9 -0.09 14.64 -53.63
CA LEU A 9 0.55 13.51 -52.98
C LEU A 9 1.64 13.93 -51.97
N GLY A 10 2.35 15.03 -52.26
CA GLY A 10 3.36 15.60 -51.37
C GLY A 10 2.76 16.19 -50.07
N LYS A 11 1.65 16.92 -50.20
CA LYS A 11 0.96 17.55 -49.05
C LYS A 11 0.34 16.47 -48.14
N VAL A 12 -0.26 15.42 -48.70
CA VAL A 12 -0.83 14.30 -47.91
C VAL A 12 0.25 13.57 -47.12
N LYS A 13 1.43 13.34 -47.69
CA LYS A 13 2.56 12.73 -46.96
C LYS A 13 3.01 13.57 -45.78
N VAL A 14 3.07 14.90 -45.92
CA VAL A 14 3.44 15.82 -44.84
C VAL A 14 2.40 15.77 -43.71
N TYR A 15 1.11 15.80 -44.02
CA TYR A 15 0.06 15.70 -43.01
C TYR A 15 0.09 14.36 -42.23
N ILE A 16 0.33 13.25 -42.94
CA ILE A 16 0.47 11.93 -42.33
C ILE A 16 1.68 11.92 -41.39
N LEU A 17 2.80 12.51 -41.79
CA LEU A 17 4.02 12.56 -40.98
C LEU A 17 3.83 13.42 -39.73
N VAL A 18 3.16 14.57 -39.85
CA VAL A 18 2.81 15.43 -38.70
C VAL A 18 1.84 14.72 -37.75
N PHE A 19 0.86 14.00 -38.29
CA PHE A 19 -0.09 13.24 -37.47
C PHE A 19 0.59 12.10 -36.69
N ILE A 20 1.50 11.37 -37.33
CA ILE A 20 2.28 10.30 -36.68
C ILE A 20 3.20 10.87 -35.59
N THR A 21 3.90 11.99 -35.85
CA THR A 21 4.77 12.63 -34.83
C THR A 21 3.96 13.16 -33.65
N TYR A 22 2.78 13.74 -33.91
CA TYR A 22 1.87 14.19 -32.85
C TYR A 22 1.43 13.02 -31.95
N HIS A 23 1.03 11.88 -32.52
CA HIS A 23 0.66 10.69 -31.76
C HIS A 23 1.84 10.08 -31.00
N LEU A 24 3.05 10.07 -31.57
CA LEU A 24 4.25 9.59 -30.89
C LEU A 24 4.62 10.46 -29.67
N LEU A 25 4.36 11.77 -29.71
CA LEU A 25 4.60 12.68 -28.58
C LEU A 25 3.57 12.48 -27.44
N MET A 26 2.36 11.99 -27.74
CA MET A 26 1.31 11.77 -26.74
C MET A 26 1.48 10.46 -25.94
N ILE A 27 2.32 9.54 -26.39
CA ILE A 27 2.49 8.22 -25.74
C ILE A 27 3.33 8.28 -24.47
N ASN A 28 4.10 9.38 -24.23
CA ASN A 28 5.05 9.47 -23.13
C ASN A 28 4.49 10.06 -21.82
N SER A 29 3.18 10.21 -21.65
CA SER A 29 2.55 10.79 -20.45
C SER A 29 1.99 9.77 -19.47
N PHE A 30 2.44 8.51 -19.47
CA PHE A 30 2.15 7.61 -18.37
C PHE A 30 3.20 7.81 -17.29
N SER A 31 2.92 8.72 -16.36
CA SER A 31 3.60 8.77 -15.06
C SER A 31 3.10 7.59 -14.25
N GLU A 32 3.86 6.52 -14.26
CA GLU A 32 3.63 5.37 -13.39
C GLU A 32 4.01 5.80 -11.95
N ASN A 33 3.00 6.21 -11.19
CA ASN A 33 3.14 6.39 -9.75
C ASN A 33 3.40 5.02 -9.14
N HIS A 34 4.64 4.64 -9.04
CA HIS A 34 5.10 3.42 -8.39
C HIS A 34 4.90 3.57 -6.87
N LEU A 35 3.66 3.36 -6.42
CA LEU A 35 3.37 3.05 -5.02
C LEU A 35 4.13 1.75 -4.69
N ARG A 36 5.16 1.87 -3.87
CA ARG A 36 5.91 0.71 -3.42
C ARG A 36 5.06 -0.05 -2.42
N THR A 37 4.52 -1.19 -2.82
CA THR A 37 3.87 -2.13 -1.92
C THR A 37 4.94 -2.72 -0.99
N GLU A 38 4.78 -2.48 0.30
CA GLU A 38 5.66 -3.04 1.32
C GLU A 38 5.15 -4.41 1.77
N ASN A 39 6.06 -5.25 2.31
CA ASN A 39 5.74 -6.63 2.65
C ASN A 39 5.24 -6.80 4.09
N PHE A 40 5.44 -5.80 4.94
CA PHE A 40 5.08 -5.83 6.35
C PHE A 40 4.36 -4.55 6.76
N ALA A 41 3.35 -4.72 7.61
CA ALA A 41 2.65 -3.65 8.29
C ALA A 41 2.88 -3.73 9.79
N VAL A 42 3.14 -2.60 10.44
CA VAL A 42 3.17 -2.49 11.89
C VAL A 42 1.90 -1.80 12.35
N LEU A 43 1.18 -2.47 13.22
CA LEU A 43 -0.04 -1.96 13.84
C LEU A 43 0.16 -1.78 15.35
N THR A 44 -0.53 -0.81 15.94
CA THR A 44 -0.76 -0.74 17.37
C THR A 44 -2.19 -1.16 17.64
N ILE A 45 -2.39 -2.07 18.59
CA ILE A 45 -3.72 -2.49 19.06
C ILE A 45 -3.84 -2.06 20.52
N LEU A 46 -4.84 -1.25 20.82
CA LEU A 46 -5.22 -0.90 22.17
C LEU A 46 -6.36 -1.80 22.64
N ASP A 47 -6.18 -2.46 23.76
CA ASP A 47 -7.25 -3.10 24.51
C ASP A 47 -7.87 -2.06 25.46
N LYS A 48 -9.10 -1.63 25.13
CA LYS A 48 -9.81 -0.59 25.89
C LYS A 48 -10.24 -1.03 27.29
N VAL A 49 -10.33 -2.34 27.52
CA VAL A 49 -10.77 -2.89 28.83
C VAL A 49 -9.68 -2.77 29.88
N ASN A 50 -8.44 -3.07 29.51
CA ASN A 50 -7.30 -3.03 30.42
C ASN A 50 -6.31 -1.88 30.15
N SER A 51 -6.60 -1.06 29.11
CA SER A 51 -5.75 0.07 28.68
C SER A 51 -4.33 -0.33 28.30
N GLN A 52 -4.14 -1.55 27.80
CA GLN A 52 -2.85 -2.05 27.33
C GLN A 52 -2.75 -1.92 25.81
N SER A 53 -1.55 -1.52 25.35
CA SER A 53 -1.25 -1.40 23.93
C SER A 53 -0.19 -2.40 23.53
N ASP A 54 -0.48 -3.16 22.47
CA ASP A 54 0.43 -4.10 21.84
C ASP A 54 0.87 -3.56 20.47
N ILE A 55 2.14 -3.70 20.16
CA ILE A 55 2.67 -3.42 18.82
C ILE A 55 2.88 -4.76 18.13
N ILE A 56 2.21 -4.93 17.01
CA ILE A 56 2.27 -6.16 16.23
C ILE A 56 2.79 -5.90 14.81
N GLU A 57 3.46 -6.88 14.26
CA GLU A 57 3.94 -6.90 12.89
C GLU A 57 3.19 -7.97 12.11
N ILE A 58 2.64 -7.61 10.96
CA ILE A 58 1.86 -8.49 10.09
C ILE A 58 2.48 -8.50 8.71
N GLU A 59 2.73 -9.69 8.18
CA GLU A 59 3.12 -9.87 6.79
C GLU A 59 1.90 -9.65 5.87
N VAL A 60 2.06 -8.82 4.85
CA VAL A 60 1.00 -8.53 3.89
C VAL A 60 0.54 -9.80 3.17
N GLY A 61 -0.77 -10.01 3.14
CA GLY A 61 -1.40 -11.20 2.57
C GLY A 61 -1.51 -12.39 3.53
N LYS A 62 -0.97 -12.28 4.76
CA LYS A 62 -1.11 -13.32 5.78
C LYS A 62 -2.11 -12.94 6.87
N GLU A 63 -2.92 -13.90 7.28
CA GLU A 63 -3.84 -13.74 8.41
C GLU A 63 -3.07 -13.78 9.73
N TYR A 64 -3.32 -12.79 10.58
CA TYR A 64 -2.78 -12.70 11.93
C TYR A 64 -3.92 -12.79 12.95
N LYS A 65 -3.78 -13.63 13.95
CA LYS A 65 -4.76 -13.78 15.03
C LYS A 65 -4.28 -13.06 16.28
N PHE A 66 -5.07 -12.13 16.74
CA PHE A 66 -4.87 -11.41 17.98
C PHE A 66 -6.09 -11.59 18.88
N LYS A 67 -5.96 -12.37 19.94
CA LYS A 67 -7.08 -12.73 20.82
C LYS A 67 -8.29 -13.24 20.01
N ASN A 68 -9.40 -12.51 20.00
CA ASN A 68 -10.60 -12.82 19.23
C ASN A 68 -10.69 -12.09 17.88
N LEU A 69 -9.64 -11.40 17.47
CA LEU A 69 -9.59 -10.74 16.16
C LEU A 69 -8.76 -11.56 15.16
N SER A 70 -9.24 -11.65 13.95
CA SER A 70 -8.51 -12.11 12.79
C SER A 70 -8.25 -10.90 11.88
N ILE A 71 -6.98 -10.54 11.71
CA ILE A 71 -6.52 -9.35 11.00
C ILE A 71 -5.77 -9.79 9.74
N ASN A 72 -6.09 -9.21 8.60
CA ASN A 72 -5.38 -9.41 7.35
C ASN A 72 -5.08 -8.07 6.69
N ILE A 73 -3.84 -7.84 6.33
CA ILE A 73 -3.41 -6.66 5.56
C ILE A 73 -3.23 -7.10 4.11
N LEU A 74 -4.09 -6.61 3.22
CA LEU A 74 -4.03 -6.96 1.81
C LEU A 74 -3.01 -6.12 1.04
N LYS A 75 -2.84 -4.86 1.45
CA LYS A 75 -1.87 -3.92 0.85
C LYS A 75 -1.33 -3.00 1.93
N CYS A 76 -0.06 -2.64 1.82
CA CYS A 76 0.60 -1.68 2.68
C CYS A 76 1.55 -0.84 1.83
N ASN A 77 1.34 0.47 1.81
CA ASN A 77 2.05 1.39 0.91
C ASN A 77 2.58 2.60 1.68
N ASN A 78 3.74 3.06 1.27
CA ASN A 78 4.29 4.35 1.68
C ASN A 78 4.24 5.31 0.47
N SER A 79 3.76 6.53 0.67
CA SER A 79 3.91 7.60 -0.30
C SER A 79 5.39 7.99 -0.40
N LYS A 80 5.91 8.19 -1.63
CA LYS A 80 7.33 8.49 -1.85
C LYS A 80 7.62 9.96 -2.10
N PHE A 81 6.59 10.78 -2.24
CA PHE A 81 6.71 12.09 -2.86
C PHE A 81 6.62 13.28 -1.90
N ASP A 82 6.44 13.02 -0.60
CA ASP A 82 6.32 14.07 0.40
C ASP A 82 7.46 14.00 1.43
N ASP A 83 7.81 15.15 1.98
CA ASP A 83 8.72 15.28 3.12
C ASP A 83 8.16 14.53 4.35
N ASP A 84 6.82 14.32 4.40
CA ASP A 84 6.12 13.51 5.38
C ASP A 84 5.23 12.47 4.66
N PRO A 85 5.78 11.29 4.31
CA PRO A 85 5.09 10.30 3.50
C PRO A 85 3.89 9.69 4.23
N GLU A 86 2.70 9.78 3.62
CA GLU A 86 1.52 9.08 4.13
C GLU A 86 1.70 7.55 4.03
N VAL A 87 1.38 6.87 5.09
CA VAL A 87 1.36 5.41 5.15
C VAL A 87 -0.08 4.93 5.10
N THR A 88 -0.39 4.08 4.13
CA THR A 88 -1.73 3.55 3.92
C THR A 88 -1.74 2.03 3.88
N ALA A 89 -2.77 1.41 4.44
CA ALA A 89 -2.97 -0.03 4.32
C ALA A 89 -4.44 -0.37 4.07
N TYR A 90 -4.68 -1.40 3.26
CA TYR A 90 -5.99 -2.00 3.14
C TYR A 90 -6.10 -3.14 4.15
N MET A 91 -6.93 -2.95 5.17
CA MET A 91 -7.05 -3.84 6.31
C MET A 91 -8.43 -4.52 6.34
N GLN A 92 -8.42 -5.80 6.61
CA GLN A 92 -9.61 -6.59 6.89
C GLN A 92 -9.54 -7.14 8.31
N VAL A 93 -10.58 -6.92 9.10
CA VAL A 93 -10.67 -7.44 10.46
C VAL A 93 -11.99 -8.18 10.64
N ARG A 94 -11.93 -9.34 11.27
CA ARG A 94 -13.08 -10.15 11.67
C ARG A 94 -13.03 -10.42 13.17
N ASP A 95 -14.18 -10.39 13.84
CA ASP A 95 -14.32 -10.90 15.19
C ASP A 95 -14.62 -12.41 15.12
N THR A 96 -13.84 -13.20 15.84
CA THR A 96 -13.96 -14.66 15.86
C THR A 96 -14.81 -15.19 17.02
N VAL A 97 -15.34 -14.30 17.88
CA VAL A 97 -16.23 -14.69 19.00
C VAL A 97 -17.57 -15.19 18.48
N ASN A 98 -18.10 -14.56 17.45
CA ASN A 98 -19.35 -14.98 16.83
C ASN A 98 -19.12 -16.24 16.00
N LYS A 99 -19.61 -17.37 16.49
CA LYS A 99 -19.53 -18.69 15.84
C LYS A 99 -20.46 -18.85 14.64
N ASP A 100 -21.16 -17.80 14.24
CA ASP A 100 -21.94 -17.83 13.01
C ASP A 100 -20.97 -17.97 11.84
N ASP A 101 -21.19 -18.99 11.00
CA ASP A 101 -20.40 -19.28 9.79
C ASP A 101 -20.36 -18.11 8.78
N ASN A 102 -21.06 -17.03 9.06
CA ASN A 102 -20.99 -15.78 8.34
C ASN A 102 -19.69 -15.04 8.73
N LYS A 103 -18.67 -15.20 7.91
CA LYS A 103 -17.38 -14.48 7.98
C LYS A 103 -17.58 -12.99 7.70
N VAL A 104 -18.32 -12.31 8.57
CA VAL A 104 -18.59 -10.86 8.42
C VAL A 104 -17.34 -10.10 8.87
N PHE A 105 -16.85 -9.22 8.01
CA PHE A 105 -15.82 -8.27 8.38
C PHE A 105 -16.43 -7.18 9.25
N ILE A 106 -15.83 -6.92 10.39
CA ILE A 106 -16.14 -5.75 11.23
C ILE A 106 -15.42 -4.50 10.72
N PHE A 107 -14.35 -4.68 9.94
CA PHE A 107 -13.64 -3.64 9.21
C PHE A 107 -13.11 -4.22 7.89
N ASN A 108 -13.31 -3.50 6.79
CA ASN A 108 -12.83 -3.90 5.47
C ASN A 108 -12.64 -2.65 4.60
N ASP A 109 -11.57 -1.89 4.87
CA ASP A 109 -11.32 -0.60 4.21
C ASP A 109 -9.84 -0.19 4.31
N TRP A 110 -9.54 0.96 3.70
CA TRP A 110 -8.26 1.63 3.84
C TRP A 110 -8.14 2.28 5.21
N THR A 111 -6.94 2.18 5.80
CA THR A 111 -6.55 2.91 7.00
C THR A 111 -5.32 3.77 6.72
N PHE A 112 -5.19 4.89 7.44
CA PHE A 112 -4.18 5.93 7.23
C PHE A 112 -3.44 6.16 8.53
N ALA A 113 -2.09 6.19 8.48
CA ALA A 113 -1.28 6.35 9.69
C ALA A 113 -1.35 7.77 10.26
N SER A 114 -1.35 8.80 9.39
CA SER A 114 -1.43 10.20 9.82
C SER A 114 -2.82 10.61 10.28
N SER A 115 -3.86 9.98 9.73
CA SER A 115 -5.25 10.38 9.93
C SER A 115 -6.18 9.17 10.11
N PRO A 116 -6.03 8.40 11.20
CA PRO A 116 -6.81 7.19 11.44
C PRO A 116 -8.31 7.45 11.59
N SER A 117 -8.70 8.69 11.91
CA SER A 117 -10.10 9.09 12.04
C SER A 117 -10.88 9.20 10.72
N ILE A 118 -10.20 9.20 9.57
CA ILE A 118 -10.87 9.22 8.25
C ILE A 118 -11.69 7.94 8.05
N ARG A 119 -11.14 6.81 8.48
CA ARG A 119 -11.77 5.49 8.48
C ARG A 119 -11.46 4.80 9.80
N PRO A 120 -12.19 5.15 10.87
CA PRO A 120 -11.92 4.61 12.19
C PRO A 120 -12.27 3.13 12.25
N PHE A 121 -11.42 2.36 12.93
CA PHE A 121 -11.76 1.02 13.34
C PHE A 121 -12.65 1.12 14.59
N ASP A 122 -13.93 0.80 14.44
CA ASP A 122 -14.89 0.87 15.55
C ASP A 122 -15.21 -0.52 16.08
N HIS A 123 -14.62 -0.85 17.24
CA HIS A 123 -14.89 -2.09 17.94
C HIS A 123 -15.03 -1.82 19.46
N PRO A 124 -15.97 -2.47 20.17
CA PRO A 124 -16.24 -2.15 21.58
C PRO A 124 -15.05 -2.36 22.52
N VAL A 125 -14.14 -3.28 22.18
CA VAL A 125 -13.03 -3.70 23.05
C VAL A 125 -11.67 -3.21 22.54
N TYR A 126 -11.48 -3.09 21.22
CA TYR A 126 -10.17 -2.80 20.63
C TYR A 126 -10.20 -1.58 19.76
N ASP A 127 -9.07 -0.85 19.72
CA ASP A 127 -8.74 0.10 18.68
C ASP A 127 -7.48 -0.36 17.94
N ILE A 128 -7.43 -0.16 16.62
CA ILE A 128 -6.31 -0.55 15.77
C ILE A 128 -5.82 0.66 14.97
N TRP A 129 -4.52 0.92 15.04
CA TRP A 129 -3.88 1.99 14.27
C TRP A 129 -2.71 1.48 13.45
N LEU A 130 -2.67 1.88 12.19
CA LEU A 130 -1.51 1.70 11.34
C LEU A 130 -0.38 2.62 11.80
N LYS A 131 0.86 2.08 11.88
CA LYS A 131 2.05 2.85 12.22
C LYS A 131 3.00 3.01 11.05
N LYS A 132 3.35 1.94 10.38
CA LYS A 132 4.27 1.96 9.25
C LYS A 132 4.12 0.73 8.37
N CYS A 133 4.54 0.88 7.11
CA CYS A 133 4.77 -0.21 6.18
C CYS A 133 6.26 -0.31 5.88
N TYR A 134 6.79 -1.51 5.69
CA TYR A 134 8.17 -1.69 5.29
C TYR A 134 8.41 -3.04 4.62
N SER A 135 9.53 -3.16 3.92
CA SER A 135 10.02 -4.41 3.37
C SER A 135 11.40 -4.68 3.93
N TYR A 136 11.67 -5.90 4.34
CA TYR A 136 13.04 -6.32 4.56
C TYR A 136 13.75 -6.27 3.20
N LYS A 137 14.65 -5.29 3.03
CA LYS A 137 15.68 -5.44 2.00
C LYS A 137 16.53 -6.62 2.47
N ASN A 138 16.76 -7.59 1.58
CA ASN A 138 17.75 -8.67 1.79
C ASN A 138 19.16 -8.05 1.87
N ASN A 139 19.41 -7.27 2.90
CA ASN A 139 20.72 -6.75 3.23
C ASN A 139 21.32 -7.75 4.22
N ILE A 140 22.21 -8.60 3.70
CA ILE A 140 23.18 -9.43 4.42
C ILE A 140 23.96 -8.63 5.52
N PHE A 141 23.72 -7.33 5.66
CA PHE A 141 24.40 -6.45 6.61
C PHE A 141 23.76 -6.41 8.02
N LEU A 142 22.57 -6.92 8.26
CA LEU A 142 21.91 -6.79 9.57
C LEU A 142 22.15 -7.94 10.53
N THR A 143 22.79 -9.02 10.11
CA THR A 143 23.24 -10.10 11.00
C THR A 143 24.41 -9.70 11.91
N LYS A 144 25.02 -8.52 11.71
CA LYS A 144 26.21 -8.10 12.46
C LYS A 144 25.91 -7.31 13.74
N TYR A 145 24.67 -6.91 13.97
CA TYR A 145 24.28 -6.10 15.16
C TYR A 145 23.48 -6.86 16.22
N HIS A 146 23.09 -8.11 15.95
CA HIS A 146 22.33 -8.91 16.93
C HIS A 146 23.17 -9.84 17.79
N THR A 147 24.49 -9.89 17.57
CA THR A 147 25.42 -10.75 18.32
C THR A 147 26.31 -10.00 19.29
N GLN A 148 26.06 -8.73 19.60
CA GLN A 148 26.86 -7.96 20.56
C GLN A 148 26.13 -7.55 21.82
N GLY A 149 24.93 -8.11 22.11
CA GLY A 149 24.11 -7.81 23.29
C GLY A 149 24.20 -8.82 24.44
N ASP A 150 24.75 -10.01 24.22
CA ASP A 150 24.83 -11.05 25.26
C ASP A 150 26.27 -11.38 25.61
N GLN A 151 26.97 -10.42 26.21
CA GLN A 151 28.09 -10.70 27.11
C GLN A 151 28.32 -9.51 28.03
N LYS A 152 27.72 -9.52 29.23
CA LYS A 152 28.38 -9.20 30.49
C LYS A 152 27.49 -9.44 31.70
N VAL A 153 27.94 -10.45 32.47
CA VAL A 153 27.81 -10.72 33.91
C VAL A 153 26.44 -11.06 34.42
#